data_4c9d41d9476592de990fcbaa1bacb1a2
#
_entry.id   4c9d41d9476592de990fcbaa1bacb1a2
#
_cell.length_a   1.000
_cell.length_b   1.000
_cell.length_c   1.000
_cell.angle_alpha   90.00
_cell.angle_beta   90.00
_cell.angle_gamma   90.00
#
_symmetry.space_group_name_H-M   'P 1'
#
loop_
_entity.id
_entity.type
_entity.pdbx_description
1 polymer ?
#
loop_
_entity_poly.entity_id
_entity_poly.type
_entity_poly.pdbx_seq_one_letter_code
_entity_poly.pdbx_strand_id
1 'polypeptide(L)'
;VSLNFVPFSLIGLTLAIFLSFRNSTAYARYWEARTLWGSLLNASRSLAAQALTLPQHPAQPADGTSAHDFILRLCAFAQALRHQLRGTDPAADLARFLPADEVAALLAKTPVTASATTRLLLALHQWVAGHTHAGRLPPAVVPAMLRRLDHLCDALGGCQRIGNTPIPFTYTVIIHRCVYLYCV
;
A
#
# COMPACT_ATOMS: atom_id res chain seq x y z
N VAL A 1 54.54 5.35 -21.34
CA VAL A 1 53.41 4.42 -21.56
C VAL A 1 52.30 5.25 -22.15
N SER A 2 51.99 5.07 -23.45
CA SER A 2 50.83 5.73 -24.07
C SER A 2 49.56 4.99 -23.62
N LEU A 3 48.80 5.61 -22.75
CA LEU A 3 47.51 5.10 -22.35
C LEU A 3 46.57 5.08 -23.57
N ASN A 4 46.13 3.89 -23.99
CA ASN A 4 45.15 3.76 -25.03
C ASN A 4 43.75 4.14 -24.45
N PHE A 5 43.11 5.18 -24.98
CA PHE A 5 41.84 5.71 -24.51
C PHE A 5 40.63 4.83 -24.89
N VAL A 6 40.75 3.95 -25.85
CA VAL A 6 39.70 3.11 -26.39
C VAL A 6 39.05 2.20 -25.33
N PRO A 7 39.76 1.47 -24.46
CA PRO A 7 39.17 0.63 -23.43
C PRO A 7 38.34 1.44 -22.42
N PHE A 8 38.79 2.64 -22.03
CA PHE A 8 38.07 3.51 -21.10
C PHE A 8 36.75 4.01 -21.71
N SER A 9 36.75 4.35 -22.99
CA SER A 9 35.51 4.77 -23.69
C SER A 9 34.49 3.66 -23.76
N LEU A 10 34.93 2.39 -24.00
CA LEU A 10 34.06 1.23 -24.05
C LEU A 10 33.44 0.91 -22.66
N ILE A 11 34.25 0.96 -21.61
CA ILE A 11 33.78 0.75 -20.23
C ILE A 11 32.81 1.87 -19.85
N GLY A 12 33.12 3.14 -20.17
CA GLY A 12 32.24 4.28 -19.91
C GLY A 12 30.91 4.17 -20.62
N LEU A 13 30.90 3.75 -21.88
CA LEU A 13 29.66 3.51 -22.64
C LEU A 13 28.82 2.39 -22.00
N THR A 14 29.44 1.28 -21.65
CA THR A 14 28.79 0.16 -20.99
C THR A 14 28.17 0.59 -19.66
N LEU A 15 28.92 1.35 -18.86
CA LEU A 15 28.44 1.89 -17.59
C LEU A 15 27.24 2.83 -17.78
N ALA A 16 27.29 3.72 -18.77
CA ALA A 16 26.20 4.65 -19.09
C ALA A 16 24.91 3.90 -19.45
N ILE A 17 25.02 2.84 -20.26
CA ILE A 17 23.88 2.00 -20.66
C ILE A 17 23.26 1.30 -19.44
N PHE A 18 24.05 0.60 -18.62
CA PHE A 18 23.55 -0.11 -17.45
C PHE A 18 22.97 0.83 -16.38
N LEU A 19 23.59 2.01 -16.17
CA LEU A 19 23.09 3.02 -15.25
C LEU A 19 21.75 3.59 -15.73
N SER A 20 21.61 3.83 -17.04
CA SER A 20 20.35 4.28 -17.64
C SER A 20 19.24 3.27 -17.44
N PHE A 21 19.46 1.98 -17.70
CA PHE A 21 18.47 0.93 -17.45
C PHE A 21 18.06 0.85 -15.98
N ARG A 22 19.03 0.91 -15.06
CA ARG A 22 18.74 0.88 -13.62
C ARG A 22 17.91 2.09 -13.18
N ASN A 23 18.27 3.27 -13.66
CA ASN A 23 17.54 4.51 -13.34
C ASN A 23 16.11 4.48 -13.89
N SER A 24 15.94 4.03 -15.14
CA SER A 24 14.62 3.87 -15.75
C SER A 24 13.74 2.88 -14.98
N THR A 25 14.28 1.74 -14.58
CA THR A 25 13.56 0.75 -13.77
C THR A 25 13.19 1.29 -12.39
N ALA A 26 14.10 2.01 -11.73
CA ALA A 26 13.84 2.62 -10.43
C ALA A 26 12.74 3.69 -10.52
N TYR A 27 12.79 4.50 -11.57
CA TYR A 27 11.77 5.52 -11.84
C TYR A 27 10.39 4.91 -12.13
N ALA A 28 10.34 3.85 -12.95
CA ALA A 28 9.10 3.15 -13.26
C ALA A 28 8.44 2.60 -11.97
N ARG A 29 9.23 2.01 -11.07
CA ARG A 29 8.74 1.52 -9.76
C ARG A 29 8.23 2.67 -8.87
N TYR A 30 8.96 3.76 -8.80
CA TYR A 30 8.52 4.96 -8.07
C TYR A 30 7.19 5.48 -8.61
N TRP A 31 7.06 5.59 -9.94
CA TRP A 31 5.85 6.08 -10.58
C TRP A 31 4.65 5.15 -10.34
N GLU A 32 4.86 3.84 -10.46
CA GLU A 32 3.85 2.84 -10.14
C GLU A 32 3.38 2.94 -8.68
N ALA A 33 4.31 3.02 -7.73
CA ALA A 33 3.98 3.20 -6.32
C ALA A 33 3.18 4.48 -6.06
N ARG A 34 3.56 5.57 -6.73
CA ARG A 34 2.85 6.86 -6.65
C ARG A 34 1.42 6.76 -7.17
N THR A 35 1.22 6.03 -8.28
CA THR A 35 -0.10 5.79 -8.88
C THR A 35 -0.98 4.94 -7.94
N LEU A 36 -0.43 3.88 -7.33
CA LEU A 36 -1.15 3.05 -6.37
C LEU A 36 -1.60 3.84 -5.12
N TRP A 37 -0.74 4.71 -4.58
CA TRP A 37 -1.12 5.59 -3.48
C TRP A 37 -2.20 6.60 -3.88
N GLY A 38 -2.18 7.10 -5.11
CA GLY A 38 -3.25 7.93 -5.66
C GLY A 38 -4.58 7.19 -5.76
N SER A 39 -4.56 5.96 -6.26
CA SER A 39 -5.74 5.09 -6.34
C SER A 39 -6.31 4.78 -4.95
N LEU A 40 -5.47 4.45 -3.97
CA LEU A 40 -5.86 4.23 -2.58
C LEU A 40 -6.57 5.47 -2.00
N LEU A 41 -6.01 6.67 -2.20
CA LEU A 41 -6.60 7.91 -1.72
C LEU A 41 -7.98 8.16 -2.35
N ASN A 42 -8.10 7.95 -3.67
CA ASN A 42 -9.36 8.14 -4.39
C ASN A 42 -10.43 7.14 -3.95
N ALA A 43 -10.08 5.85 -3.77
CA ALA A 43 -10.98 4.83 -3.25
C ALA A 43 -11.43 5.15 -1.82
N SER A 44 -10.51 5.58 -0.95
CA SER A 44 -10.83 5.96 0.43
C SER A 44 -11.78 7.16 0.49
N ARG A 45 -11.56 8.19 -0.32
CA ARG A 45 -12.47 9.35 -0.40
C ARG A 45 -13.87 8.95 -0.88
N SER A 46 -13.95 8.10 -1.91
CA SER A 46 -15.24 7.60 -2.40
C SER A 46 -15.97 6.79 -1.34
N LEU A 47 -15.26 5.89 -0.64
CA LEU A 47 -15.83 5.07 0.44
C LEU A 47 -16.31 5.94 1.62
N ALA A 48 -15.53 6.93 2.02
CA ALA A 48 -15.92 7.86 3.08
C ALA A 48 -17.20 8.64 2.71
N ALA A 49 -17.27 9.17 1.49
CA ALA A 49 -18.48 9.84 1.00
C ALA A 49 -19.68 8.89 0.98
N GLN A 50 -19.51 7.66 0.49
CA GLN A 50 -20.57 6.66 0.44
C GLN A 50 -21.03 6.25 1.85
N ALA A 51 -20.11 6.05 2.79
CA ALA A 51 -20.47 5.70 4.17
C ALA A 51 -21.25 6.80 4.89
N LEU A 52 -20.99 8.06 4.56
CA LEU A 52 -21.70 9.21 5.14
C LEU A 52 -23.07 9.47 4.50
N THR A 53 -23.28 9.09 3.25
CA THR A 53 -24.45 9.54 2.48
C THR A 53 -25.43 8.43 2.12
N LEU A 54 -25.00 7.18 2.07
CA LEU A 54 -25.83 6.09 1.58
C LEU A 54 -26.67 5.35 2.64
N PRO A 55 -26.26 5.24 3.92
CA PRO A 55 -27.09 4.60 4.92
C PRO A 55 -28.39 5.40 5.16
N GLN A 56 -29.54 4.72 5.04
CA GLN A 56 -30.86 5.36 5.20
C GLN A 56 -31.19 5.70 6.65
N HIS A 57 -30.61 4.96 7.60
CA HIS A 57 -30.74 5.21 9.03
C HIS A 57 -29.33 5.18 9.64
N PRO A 58 -28.78 6.34 10.05
CA PRO A 58 -27.47 6.38 10.68
C PRO A 58 -27.48 5.52 11.96
N ALA A 59 -26.52 4.62 12.06
CA ALA A 59 -26.32 3.82 13.27
C ALA A 59 -25.97 4.75 14.45
N GLN A 60 -26.41 4.41 15.65
CA GLN A 60 -26.01 5.16 16.84
C GLN A 60 -24.49 5.06 17.05
N PRO A 61 -23.83 6.14 17.49
CA PRO A 61 -22.36 6.18 17.61
C PRO A 61 -21.74 5.11 18.52
N ALA A 62 -22.53 4.52 19.42
CA ALA A 62 -22.04 3.59 20.44
C ALA A 62 -21.72 2.16 19.93
N ASP A 63 -22.17 1.79 18.74
CA ASP A 63 -22.14 0.37 18.31
C ASP A 63 -20.91 -0.01 17.45
N GLY A 64 -19.94 0.89 17.27
CA GLY A 64 -18.78 0.64 16.37
C GLY A 64 -19.18 0.44 14.90
N THR A 65 -20.46 0.70 14.57
CA THR A 65 -21.04 0.57 13.22
C THR A 65 -21.29 1.91 12.55
N SER A 66 -20.87 3.01 13.17
CA SER A 66 -21.11 4.36 12.60
C SER A 66 -20.27 4.60 11.34
N ALA A 67 -20.69 5.53 10.50
CA ALA A 67 -19.88 5.98 9.37
C ALA A 67 -18.54 6.57 9.82
N HIS A 68 -18.50 7.17 11.02
CA HIS A 68 -17.27 7.69 11.62
C HIS A 68 -16.25 6.57 11.89
N ASP A 69 -16.68 5.45 12.50
CA ASP A 69 -15.83 4.30 12.77
C ASP A 69 -15.28 3.68 11.47
N PHE A 70 -16.11 3.63 10.43
CA PHE A 70 -15.69 3.18 9.10
C PHE A 70 -14.56 4.08 8.54
N ILE A 71 -14.70 5.40 8.65
CA ILE A 71 -13.69 6.36 8.17
C ILE A 71 -12.41 6.25 8.99
N LEU A 72 -12.50 6.09 10.31
CA LEU A 72 -11.33 5.88 11.15
C LEU A 72 -10.57 4.60 10.76
N ARG A 73 -11.29 3.50 10.44
CA ARG A 73 -10.66 2.27 9.94
C ARG A 73 -10.02 2.45 8.56
N LEU A 74 -10.58 3.29 7.67
CA LEU A 74 -9.92 3.66 6.42
C LEU A 74 -8.59 4.41 6.66
N CYS A 75 -8.58 5.34 7.61
CA CYS A 75 -7.35 6.04 8.00
C CYS A 75 -6.32 5.08 8.61
N ALA A 76 -6.78 4.20 9.51
CA ALA A 76 -5.95 3.16 10.11
C ALA A 76 -5.35 2.21 9.05
N PHE A 77 -6.12 1.82 8.04
CA PHE A 77 -5.65 0.98 6.92
C PHE A 77 -4.48 1.64 6.18
N ALA A 78 -4.58 2.92 5.85
CA ALA A 78 -3.50 3.64 5.16
C ALA A 78 -2.22 3.71 6.02
N GLN A 79 -2.36 3.93 7.34
CA GLN A 79 -1.22 3.94 8.26
C GLN A 79 -0.62 2.54 8.43
N ALA A 80 -1.44 1.52 8.61
CA ALA A 80 -0.99 0.13 8.70
C ALA A 80 -0.20 -0.29 7.45
N LEU A 81 -0.68 0.08 6.25
CA LEU A 81 0.02 -0.17 4.99
C LEU A 81 1.37 0.53 4.94
N ARG A 82 1.43 1.82 5.34
CA ARG A 82 2.69 2.56 5.41
C ARG A 82 3.72 1.86 6.29
N HIS A 83 3.30 1.42 7.50
CA HIS A 83 4.17 0.73 8.43
C HIS A 83 4.59 -0.65 7.93
N GLN A 84 3.67 -1.41 7.34
CA GLN A 84 3.96 -2.70 6.74
C GLN A 84 5.04 -2.61 5.65
N LEU A 85 4.95 -1.60 4.77
CA LEU A 85 5.92 -1.40 3.68
C LEU A 85 7.29 -0.93 4.20
N ARG A 86 7.33 -0.25 5.35
CA ARG A 86 8.57 0.24 5.98
C ARG A 86 9.16 -0.72 7.01
N GLY A 87 8.45 -1.80 7.37
CA GLY A 87 8.86 -2.71 8.42
C GLY A 87 8.91 -2.06 9.81
N THR A 88 8.05 -1.07 10.08
CA THR A 88 7.99 -0.32 11.34
C THR A 88 6.76 -0.69 12.16
N ASP A 89 6.77 -0.42 13.47
CA ASP A 89 5.65 -0.71 14.36
C ASP A 89 4.50 0.31 14.14
N PRO A 90 3.28 -0.14 13.82
CA PRO A 90 2.12 0.72 13.61
C PRO A 90 1.37 1.11 14.89
N ALA A 91 1.68 0.54 16.07
CA ALA A 91 0.85 0.62 17.28
C ALA A 91 0.47 2.07 17.64
N ALA A 92 1.44 2.98 17.71
CA ALA A 92 1.23 4.37 18.11
C ALA A 92 0.33 5.14 17.12
N ASP A 93 0.48 4.90 15.82
CA ASP A 93 -0.34 5.58 14.81
C ASP A 93 -1.75 4.99 14.71
N LEU A 94 -1.90 3.68 14.90
CA LEU A 94 -3.21 3.03 14.95
C LEU A 94 -4.03 3.47 16.15
N ALA A 95 -3.40 3.65 17.33
CA ALA A 95 -4.06 4.12 18.54
C ALA A 95 -4.68 5.53 18.41
N ARG A 96 -4.33 6.28 17.38
CA ARG A 96 -4.96 7.59 17.08
C ARG A 96 -6.33 7.45 16.42
N PHE A 97 -6.64 6.31 15.84
CA PHE A 97 -7.84 6.07 15.05
C PHE A 97 -8.74 4.97 15.63
N LEU A 98 -8.16 4.04 16.39
CA LEU A 98 -8.84 2.84 16.85
C LEU A 98 -8.74 2.71 18.37
N PRO A 99 -9.74 2.09 19.03
CA PRO A 99 -9.68 1.73 20.44
C PRO A 99 -8.51 0.79 20.74
N ALA A 100 -8.00 0.84 21.97
CA ALA A 100 -6.79 0.08 22.37
C ALA A 100 -6.94 -1.43 22.26
N ASP A 101 -8.13 -1.95 22.53
CA ASP A 101 -8.48 -3.37 22.39
C ASP A 101 -8.48 -3.83 20.93
N GLU A 102 -9.01 -3.01 20.01
CA GLU A 102 -8.97 -3.27 18.57
C GLU A 102 -7.53 -3.23 18.04
N VAL A 103 -6.71 -2.27 18.49
CA VAL A 103 -5.28 -2.21 18.12
C VAL A 103 -4.54 -3.45 18.62
N ALA A 104 -4.77 -3.86 19.88
CA ALA A 104 -4.15 -5.07 20.44
C ALA A 104 -4.55 -6.32 19.62
N ALA A 105 -5.84 -6.43 19.28
CA ALA A 105 -6.33 -7.54 18.45
C ALA A 105 -5.70 -7.55 17.05
N LEU A 106 -5.56 -6.37 16.40
CA LEU A 106 -4.95 -6.25 15.08
C LEU A 106 -3.46 -6.63 15.07
N LEU A 107 -2.74 -6.35 16.16
CA LEU A 107 -1.31 -6.61 16.28
C LEU A 107 -0.99 -7.98 16.89
N ALA A 108 -1.98 -8.68 17.44
CA ALA A 108 -1.80 -10.02 18.00
C ALA A 108 -1.25 -10.98 16.92
N LYS A 109 -0.12 -11.59 17.22
CA LYS A 109 0.49 -12.64 16.39
C LYS A 109 -0.29 -13.93 16.59
N THR A 110 -1.16 -14.27 15.65
CA THR A 110 -1.81 -15.58 15.60
C THR A 110 -1.17 -16.46 14.52
N PRO A 111 -1.21 -17.79 14.62
CA PRO A 111 -0.55 -18.71 13.66
C PRO A 111 -1.04 -18.56 12.20
N VAL A 112 -2.24 -18.02 12.00
CA VAL A 112 -2.82 -17.69 10.67
C VAL A 112 -2.81 -16.17 10.53
N THR A 113 -1.62 -15.61 10.34
CA THR A 113 -1.44 -14.16 10.39
C THR A 113 -1.74 -13.48 9.08
N ALA A 114 -2.99 -13.10 8.89
CA ALA A 114 -3.29 -11.98 8.03
C ALA A 114 -2.67 -10.70 8.64
N SER A 115 -2.01 -9.88 7.82
CA SER A 115 -1.43 -8.61 8.27
C SER A 115 -2.49 -7.67 8.86
N ALA A 116 -2.10 -6.70 9.67
CA ALA A 116 -3.03 -5.70 10.20
C ALA A 116 -3.82 -5.00 9.08
N THR A 117 -3.19 -4.74 7.94
CA THR A 117 -3.85 -4.19 6.74
C THR A 117 -4.96 -5.09 6.22
N THR A 118 -4.71 -6.40 6.11
CA THR A 118 -5.71 -7.37 5.64
C THR A 118 -6.89 -7.48 6.62
N ARG A 119 -6.61 -7.46 7.92
CA ARG A 119 -7.65 -7.48 8.96
C ARG A 119 -8.52 -6.22 8.92
N LEU A 120 -7.92 -5.05 8.73
CA LEU A 120 -8.65 -3.79 8.57
C LEU A 120 -9.50 -3.80 7.30
N LEU A 121 -8.98 -4.32 6.19
CA LEU A 121 -9.76 -4.48 4.96
C LEU A 121 -10.96 -5.41 5.18
N LEU A 122 -10.78 -6.51 5.91
CA LEU A 122 -11.88 -7.40 6.30
C LEU A 122 -12.91 -6.68 7.16
N ALA A 123 -12.48 -5.89 8.15
CA ALA A 123 -13.39 -5.10 8.99
C ALA A 123 -14.23 -4.10 8.18
N LEU A 124 -13.65 -3.49 7.14
CA LEU A 124 -14.37 -2.61 6.21
C LEU A 124 -15.44 -3.39 5.41
N HIS A 125 -15.12 -4.59 4.93
CA HIS A 125 -16.10 -5.46 4.27
C HIS A 125 -17.22 -5.90 5.22
N GLN A 126 -16.87 -6.25 6.46
CA GLN A 126 -17.84 -6.62 7.50
C GLN A 126 -18.80 -5.49 7.83
N TRP A 127 -18.32 -4.23 7.84
CA TRP A 127 -19.17 -3.06 8.01
C TRP A 127 -20.22 -2.97 6.90
N VAL A 128 -19.82 -3.11 5.63
CA VAL A 128 -20.74 -3.09 4.48
C VAL A 128 -21.74 -4.25 4.57
N ALA A 129 -21.29 -5.44 4.87
CA ALA A 129 -22.15 -6.62 5.02
C ALA A 129 -23.15 -6.46 6.15
N GLY A 130 -22.72 -5.98 7.33
CA GLY A 130 -23.58 -5.73 8.49
C GLY A 130 -24.66 -4.69 8.21
N HIS A 131 -24.32 -3.59 7.52
CA HIS A 131 -25.28 -2.58 7.11
C HIS A 131 -26.27 -3.09 6.06
N THR A 132 -25.83 -3.97 5.17
CA THR A 132 -26.68 -4.61 4.16
C THR A 132 -27.67 -5.56 4.83
N HIS A 133 -27.21 -6.44 5.73
CA HIS A 133 -28.08 -7.37 6.45
C HIS A 133 -29.08 -6.66 7.37
N ALA A 134 -28.70 -5.53 7.95
CA ALA A 134 -29.58 -4.70 8.77
C ALA A 134 -30.55 -3.84 7.93
N GLY A 135 -30.56 -3.94 6.60
CA GLY A 135 -31.41 -3.14 5.72
C GLY A 135 -31.08 -1.64 5.71
N ARG A 136 -29.91 -1.25 6.23
CA ARG A 136 -29.49 0.16 6.29
C ARG A 136 -28.88 0.64 4.99
N LEU A 137 -28.30 -0.26 4.18
CA LEU A 137 -27.77 0.04 2.85
C LEU A 137 -28.72 -0.53 1.77
N PRO A 138 -29.16 0.30 0.81
CA PRO A 138 -29.91 -0.19 -0.33
C PRO A 138 -29.09 -1.23 -1.12
N PRO A 139 -29.65 -2.38 -1.51
CA PRO A 139 -28.90 -3.42 -2.24
C PRO A 139 -28.25 -2.92 -3.54
N ALA A 140 -28.87 -1.93 -4.19
CA ALA A 140 -28.37 -1.36 -5.45
C ALA A 140 -27.01 -0.64 -5.29
N VAL A 141 -26.66 -0.13 -4.11
CA VAL A 141 -25.41 0.62 -3.88
C VAL A 141 -24.26 -0.27 -3.39
N VAL A 142 -24.56 -1.44 -2.85
CA VAL A 142 -23.58 -2.36 -2.27
C VAL A 142 -22.49 -2.75 -3.28
N PRO A 143 -22.78 -3.11 -4.56
CA PRO A 143 -21.77 -3.43 -5.54
C PRO A 143 -20.81 -2.26 -5.84
N ALA A 144 -21.26 -1.02 -5.71
CA ALA A 144 -20.41 0.15 -5.89
C ALA A 144 -19.41 0.31 -4.74
N MET A 145 -19.84 0.08 -3.49
CA MET A 145 -18.96 0.09 -2.32
C MET A 145 -17.94 -1.05 -2.37
N LEU A 146 -18.38 -2.26 -2.70
CA LEU A 146 -17.49 -3.43 -2.82
C LEU A 146 -16.40 -3.19 -3.87
N ARG A 147 -16.74 -2.67 -5.05
CA ARG A 147 -15.72 -2.31 -6.05
C ARG A 147 -14.67 -1.31 -5.53
N ARG A 148 -15.05 -0.38 -4.64
CA ARG A 148 -14.08 0.54 -4.04
C ARG A 148 -13.20 -0.15 -3.00
N LEU A 149 -13.72 -1.13 -2.28
CA LEU A 149 -12.92 -1.98 -1.39
C LEU A 149 -11.96 -2.88 -2.19
N ASP A 150 -12.39 -3.41 -3.35
CA ASP A 150 -11.51 -4.13 -4.28
C ASP A 150 -10.34 -3.25 -4.73
N HIS A 151 -10.57 -1.98 -5.06
CA HIS A 151 -9.48 -1.06 -5.39
C HIS A 151 -8.50 -0.81 -4.24
N LEU A 152 -8.94 -0.86 -2.97
CA LEU A 152 -8.02 -0.85 -1.82
C LEU A 152 -7.19 -2.13 -1.76
N CYS A 153 -7.80 -3.28 -2.05
CA CYS A 153 -7.13 -4.57 -2.13
C CYS A 153 -6.08 -4.58 -3.25
N ASP A 154 -6.42 -4.08 -4.43
CA ASP A 154 -5.51 -3.97 -5.58
C ASP A 154 -4.31 -3.07 -5.25
N ALA A 155 -4.57 -1.92 -4.61
CA ALA A 155 -3.52 -1.00 -4.17
C ALA A 155 -2.59 -1.65 -3.13
N LEU A 156 -3.15 -2.39 -2.16
CA LEU A 156 -2.40 -3.16 -1.17
C LEU A 156 -1.49 -4.19 -1.86
N GLY A 157 -2.06 -5.03 -2.73
CA GLY A 157 -1.33 -6.06 -3.46
C GLY A 157 -0.23 -5.47 -4.36
N GLY A 158 -0.52 -4.39 -5.07
CA GLY A 158 0.45 -3.68 -5.89
C GLY A 158 1.62 -3.12 -5.08
N CYS A 159 1.35 -2.48 -3.94
CA CYS A 159 2.38 -1.97 -3.05
C CYS A 159 3.25 -3.10 -2.47
N GLN A 160 2.64 -4.20 -2.04
CA GLN A 160 3.37 -5.38 -1.55
C GLN A 160 4.24 -6.00 -2.64
N ARG A 161 3.74 -6.13 -3.88
CA ARG A 161 4.50 -6.62 -5.02
C ARG A 161 5.74 -5.76 -5.27
N ILE A 162 5.59 -4.43 -5.30
CA ILE A 162 6.73 -3.53 -5.45
C ILE A 162 7.73 -3.72 -4.31
N GLY A 163 7.27 -3.78 -3.06
CA GLY A 163 8.13 -3.95 -1.89
C GLY A 163 8.90 -5.27 -1.89
N ASN A 164 8.23 -6.36 -2.28
CA ASN A 164 8.78 -7.71 -2.21
C ASN A 164 9.57 -8.14 -3.46
N THR A 165 9.58 -7.33 -4.53
CA THR A 165 10.30 -7.63 -5.77
C THR A 165 11.43 -6.61 -5.96
N PRO A 166 12.59 -6.78 -5.33
CA PRO A 166 13.72 -5.87 -5.50
C PRO A 166 14.27 -5.91 -6.93
N ILE A 167 15.00 -4.85 -7.31
CA ILE A 167 15.77 -4.85 -8.57
C ILE A 167 16.78 -6.00 -8.51
N PRO A 168 16.93 -6.82 -9.57
CA PRO A 168 17.83 -7.96 -9.56
C PRO A 168 19.26 -7.56 -9.13
N PHE A 169 19.81 -8.32 -8.17
CA PHE A 169 21.12 -8.03 -7.57
C PHE A 169 22.25 -7.98 -8.58
N THR A 170 22.17 -8.75 -9.67
CA THR A 170 23.12 -8.77 -10.77
C THR A 170 23.40 -7.39 -11.36
N TYR A 171 22.41 -6.54 -11.52
CA TYR A 171 22.61 -5.16 -12.00
C TYR A 171 23.48 -4.33 -11.04
N THR A 172 23.29 -4.50 -9.74
CA THR A 172 24.07 -3.80 -8.73
C THR A 172 25.53 -4.25 -8.76
N VAL A 173 25.78 -5.56 -8.87
CA VAL A 173 27.14 -6.14 -8.95
C VAL A 173 27.88 -5.66 -10.20
N ILE A 174 27.22 -5.73 -11.36
CA ILE A 174 27.83 -5.30 -12.64
C ILE A 174 28.21 -3.82 -12.56
N ILE A 175 27.28 -2.94 -12.12
CA ILE A 175 27.56 -1.51 -12.02
C ILE A 175 28.75 -1.25 -11.08
N HIS A 176 28.78 -1.85 -9.89
CA HIS A 176 29.89 -1.68 -8.95
C HIS A 176 31.22 -2.12 -9.58
N ARG A 177 31.26 -3.28 -10.19
CA ARG A 177 32.49 -3.78 -10.86
C ARG A 177 32.95 -2.87 -12.00
N CYS A 178 32.00 -2.41 -12.84
CA CYS A 178 32.34 -1.48 -13.92
C CYS A 178 32.88 -0.13 -13.39
N VAL A 179 32.27 0.40 -12.30
CA VAL A 179 32.74 1.64 -11.67
C VAL A 179 34.17 1.45 -11.12
N TYR A 180 34.44 0.36 -10.39
CA TYR A 180 35.78 0.08 -9.90
C TYR A 180 36.81 -0.03 -11.03
N LEU A 181 36.49 -0.76 -12.11
CA LEU A 181 37.36 -0.89 -13.27
C LEU A 181 37.59 0.43 -14.02
N TYR A 182 36.62 1.35 -13.96
CA TYR A 182 36.76 2.65 -14.59
C TYR A 182 37.62 3.62 -13.77
N CYS A 183 37.58 3.50 -12.43
CA CYS A 183 38.31 4.40 -11.52
C CYS A 183 39.75 3.97 -11.22
N VAL A 184 40.14 2.73 -11.52
CA VAL A 184 41.50 2.17 -11.33
C VAL A 184 42.27 2.18 -12.62
#